data_9f93120a0106a608c4b9409ee5f87ff0
#
_entry.id   9f93120a0106a608c4b9409ee5f87ff0
#
_cell.length_a   1.000
_cell.length_b   1.000
_cell.length_c   1.000
_cell.angle_alpha   90.00
_cell.angle_beta   90.00
_cell.angle_gamma   90.00
#
_symmetry.space_group_name_H-M   'P 1'
#
loop_
_entity.id
_entity.type
_entity.pdbx_description
1 polymer ?
#
loop_
_entity_poly.entity_id
_entity_poly.type
_entity_poly.pdbx_seq_one_letter_code
_entity_poly.pdbx_strand_id
1 'polypeptide(L)'
;MIAKLYHNDIAWTYRFGPPSHDLVVIEFRNQDGTLVANDLYLPQGLPAATRDIQLSARVVESGEREIELELYSERLAYAVRIEAGDWTVVDNYAHIPPGRRVSVRATGAAASRPASLVARPFNGRHALRIEVPEPGAC
;
A
#
# COMPACT_ATOMS: atom_id res chain seq x y z
N MET A 1 -23.70 15.12 6.51
CA MET A 1 -22.59 16.11 6.62
C MET A 1 -21.29 15.46 6.21
N ILE A 2 -20.57 16.07 5.31
CA ILE A 2 -19.26 15.61 4.87
C ILE A 2 -18.28 15.73 6.04
N ALA A 3 -17.33 14.83 6.10
CA ALA A 3 -16.33 14.75 7.15
C ALA A 3 -15.61 16.08 7.41
N LYS A 4 -15.08 16.23 8.61
CA LYS A 4 -14.26 17.38 8.99
C LYS A 4 -13.04 17.45 8.07
N LEU A 5 -12.93 18.54 7.31
CA LEU A 5 -11.76 18.80 6.48
C LEU A 5 -10.63 19.34 7.37
N TYR A 6 -9.53 18.59 7.42
CA TYR A 6 -8.32 19.08 8.04
C TYR A 6 -7.46 19.75 6.97
N HIS A 7 -7.22 21.02 7.11
CA HIS A 7 -6.41 21.81 6.19
C HIS A 7 -5.13 22.29 6.88
N ASN A 8 -4.00 21.97 6.25
CA ASN A 8 -2.70 22.48 6.66
C ASN A 8 -2.07 23.21 5.47
N ASP A 9 -1.71 24.45 5.66
CA ASP A 9 -1.08 25.24 4.61
C ASP A 9 0.42 24.86 4.53
N ILE A 10 0.78 24.20 3.44
CA ILE A 10 2.16 23.81 3.15
C ILE A 10 2.88 24.77 2.20
N ALA A 11 2.22 25.84 1.75
CA ALA A 11 2.79 26.78 0.77
C ALA A 11 4.06 27.48 1.29
N TRP A 12 4.17 27.67 2.58
CA TRP A 12 5.33 28.26 3.22
C TRP A 12 6.62 27.49 3.07
N THR A 13 6.55 26.16 2.97
CA THR A 13 7.71 25.30 2.83
C THR A 13 8.44 25.46 1.50
N TYR A 14 7.72 25.92 0.48
CA TYR A 14 8.31 26.18 -0.84
C TYR A 14 8.92 27.57 -0.97
N ARG A 15 8.45 28.53 -0.21
CA ARG A 15 8.86 29.92 -0.32
C ARG A 15 10.11 30.29 0.45
N PHE A 16 10.38 29.64 1.57
CA PHE A 16 11.32 30.11 2.59
C PHE A 16 12.32 29.07 3.07
N GLY A 17 12.50 28.00 2.33
CA GLY A 17 13.47 27.00 2.70
C GLY A 17 13.17 25.61 2.11
N PRO A 18 13.93 24.60 2.51
CA PRO A 18 13.64 23.23 2.10
C PRO A 18 12.27 22.78 2.61
N PRO A 19 11.57 21.90 1.88
CA PRO A 19 10.29 21.37 2.33
C PRO A 19 10.39 20.77 3.74
N SER A 20 9.44 21.07 4.60
CA SER A 20 9.41 20.53 5.97
C SER A 20 8.96 19.09 6.05
N HIS A 21 8.48 18.52 4.95
CA HIS A 21 8.01 17.13 4.86
C HIS A 21 8.28 16.57 3.47
N ASP A 22 8.54 15.27 3.45
CA ASP A 22 8.81 14.53 2.23
C ASP A 22 7.54 13.96 1.60
N LEU A 23 6.47 13.89 2.37
CA LEU A 23 5.22 13.23 2.01
C LEU A 23 4.04 13.92 2.66
N VAL A 24 2.99 14.13 1.88
CA VAL A 24 1.66 14.50 2.39
C VAL A 24 0.70 13.36 2.09
N VAL A 25 0.03 12.85 3.11
CA VAL A 25 -1.01 11.83 2.97
C VAL A 25 -2.36 12.51 3.12
N ILE A 26 -3.22 12.32 2.14
CA ILE A 26 -4.58 12.84 2.12
C ILE A 26 -5.52 11.65 2.31
N GLU A 27 -6.28 11.64 3.40
CA GLU A 27 -7.25 10.59 3.68
C GLU A 27 -8.65 11.19 3.71
N PHE A 28 -9.56 10.57 2.99
CA PHE A 28 -10.97 10.87 3.03
C PHE A 28 -11.71 9.77 3.79
N ARG A 29 -12.29 10.13 4.93
CA ARG A 29 -13.01 9.20 5.79
C ARG A 29 -14.47 9.60 5.92
N ASN A 30 -15.36 8.62 6.02
CA ASN A 30 -16.75 8.88 6.33
C ASN A 30 -16.95 9.19 7.84
N GLN A 31 -18.22 9.40 8.24
CA GLN A 31 -18.53 9.82 9.62
C GLN A 31 -18.18 8.76 10.68
N ASP A 32 -18.15 7.48 10.32
CA ASP A 32 -17.79 6.39 11.22
C ASP A 32 -16.27 6.12 11.28
N GLY A 33 -15.48 6.92 10.55
CA GLY A 33 -14.02 6.79 10.51
C GLY A 33 -13.50 5.84 9.45
N THR A 34 -14.35 5.20 8.66
CA THR A 34 -13.95 4.31 7.59
C THR A 34 -13.25 5.08 6.47
N LEU A 35 -12.09 4.60 6.05
CA LEU A 35 -11.35 5.17 4.93
C LEU A 35 -12.11 4.95 3.62
N VAL A 36 -12.47 6.04 2.94
CA VAL A 36 -13.18 6.02 1.65
C VAL A 36 -12.20 6.13 0.49
N ALA A 37 -11.24 7.03 0.61
CA ALA A 37 -10.21 7.26 -0.39
C ALA A 37 -8.95 7.83 0.27
N ASN A 38 -7.82 7.61 -0.37
CA ASN A 38 -6.57 8.25 0.00
C ASN A 38 -5.79 8.66 -1.24
N ASP A 39 -4.91 9.62 -1.05
CA ASP A 39 -3.96 10.04 -2.08
C ASP A 39 -2.66 10.48 -1.41
N LEU A 40 -1.61 10.52 -2.21
CA LEU A 40 -0.29 10.95 -1.78
C LEU A 40 0.17 12.14 -2.60
N TYR A 41 0.76 13.10 -1.93
CA TYR A 41 1.50 14.18 -2.59
C TYR A 41 2.96 14.16 -2.14
N LEU A 42 3.85 14.14 -3.11
CA LEU A 42 5.29 14.11 -2.91
C LEU A 42 5.88 15.45 -3.34
N PRO A 43 6.16 16.37 -2.41
CA PRO A 43 6.67 17.71 -2.73
C PRO A 43 7.95 17.71 -3.53
N GLN A 44 8.78 16.69 -3.38
CA GLN A 44 10.07 16.56 -4.07
C GLN A 44 10.02 15.62 -5.28
N GLY A 45 8.82 15.23 -5.73
CA GLY A 45 8.64 14.28 -6.81
C GLY A 45 8.75 12.83 -6.37
N LEU A 46 8.88 11.92 -7.34
CA LEU A 46 8.94 10.49 -7.06
C LEU A 46 10.12 10.13 -6.15
N PRO A 47 9.93 9.22 -5.19
CA PRO A 47 11.01 8.81 -4.32
C PRO A 47 12.13 8.14 -5.13
N ALA A 48 13.36 8.48 -4.81
CA ALA A 48 14.50 7.78 -5.35
C ALA A 48 14.43 6.30 -4.92
N ALA A 49 14.59 5.39 -5.87
CA ALA A 49 14.68 3.97 -5.57
C ALA A 49 15.85 3.70 -4.60
N THR A 50 15.73 2.64 -3.80
CA THR A 50 16.86 2.01 -3.09
C THR A 50 16.97 2.21 -1.58
N ARG A 51 15.88 2.42 -0.89
CA ARG A 51 15.88 2.35 0.58
C ARG A 51 15.31 1.03 1.08
N ASP A 52 15.78 0.60 2.23
CA ASP A 52 15.07 -0.41 3.00
C ASP A 52 13.85 0.25 3.64
N ILE A 53 12.67 -0.07 3.11
CA ILE A 53 11.41 0.50 3.57
C ILE A 53 10.74 -0.33 4.66
N GLN A 54 11.31 -1.48 4.98
CA GLN A 54 10.78 -2.42 5.96
C GLN A 54 9.31 -2.78 5.67
N LEU A 55 9.07 -3.17 4.42
CA LEU A 55 7.78 -3.67 3.99
C LEU A 55 7.53 -5.05 4.60
N SER A 56 6.37 -5.23 5.18
CA SER A 56 5.88 -6.52 5.66
C SER A 56 4.48 -6.79 5.13
N ALA A 57 4.11 -8.04 5.09
CA ALA A 57 2.81 -8.48 4.63
C ALA A 57 2.35 -9.71 5.40
N ARG A 58 1.05 -9.83 5.54
CA ARG A 58 0.42 -11.06 6.03
C ARG A 58 -0.78 -11.40 5.18
N VAL A 59 -1.05 -12.69 5.05
CA VAL A 59 -2.29 -13.17 4.46
C VAL A 59 -3.37 -13.09 5.52
N VAL A 60 -4.42 -12.32 5.26
CA VAL A 60 -5.56 -12.15 6.16
C VAL A 60 -6.64 -13.19 5.85
N GLU A 61 -6.86 -13.43 4.56
CA GLU A 61 -7.81 -14.43 4.09
C GLU A 61 -7.18 -15.25 2.97
N SER A 62 -7.35 -16.56 3.04
CA SER A 62 -6.82 -17.50 2.06
C SER A 62 -7.92 -18.44 1.59
N GLY A 63 -8.61 -18.07 0.53
CA GLY A 63 -9.63 -18.86 -0.14
C GLY A 63 -9.11 -19.58 -1.38
N GLU A 64 -9.97 -20.38 -2.00
CA GLU A 64 -9.65 -21.09 -3.24
C GLU A 64 -9.51 -20.15 -4.44
N ARG A 65 -10.28 -19.07 -4.46
CA ARG A 65 -10.38 -18.11 -5.59
C ARG A 65 -10.06 -16.68 -5.21
N GLU A 66 -9.77 -16.45 -3.94
CA GLU A 66 -9.48 -15.12 -3.42
C GLU A 66 -8.44 -15.21 -2.30
N ILE A 67 -7.50 -14.31 -2.31
CA ILE A 67 -6.50 -14.11 -1.26
C ILE A 67 -6.50 -12.64 -0.90
N GLU A 68 -6.62 -12.34 0.38
CA GLU A 68 -6.49 -10.98 0.89
C GLU A 68 -5.18 -10.84 1.66
N LEU A 69 -4.43 -9.81 1.29
CA LEU A 69 -3.18 -9.42 1.94
C LEU A 69 -3.38 -8.13 2.71
N GLU A 70 -2.77 -8.03 3.86
CA GLU A 70 -2.54 -6.78 4.56
C GLU A 70 -1.06 -6.43 4.47
N LEU A 71 -0.77 -5.27 3.88
CA LEU A 71 0.58 -4.73 3.72
C LEU A 71 0.82 -3.65 4.77
N TYR A 72 2.02 -3.62 5.31
CA TYR A 72 2.47 -2.60 6.26
C TYR A 72 3.90 -2.20 5.94
N SER A 73 4.21 -0.93 6.11
CA SER A 73 5.57 -0.42 5.92
C SER A 73 5.92 0.63 6.98
N GLU A 74 7.14 0.57 7.51
CA GLU A 74 7.67 1.58 8.43
C GLU A 74 7.93 2.91 7.71
N ARG A 75 8.30 2.84 6.43
CA ARG A 75 8.53 3.98 5.56
C ARG A 75 7.57 3.93 4.39
N LEU A 76 7.43 5.03 3.66
CA LEU A 76 6.61 5.05 2.45
C LEU A 76 7.02 3.91 1.50
N ALA A 77 6.09 3.03 1.20
CA ALA A 77 6.20 2.09 0.08
C ALA A 77 5.38 2.64 -1.10
N TYR A 78 6.08 3.12 -2.11
CA TYR A 78 5.45 3.73 -3.28
C TYR A 78 5.18 2.70 -4.36
N ALA A 79 3.96 2.70 -4.91
CA ALA A 79 3.54 1.85 -6.03
C ALA A 79 3.98 0.38 -5.86
N VAL A 80 3.49 -0.27 -4.82
CA VAL A 80 3.82 -1.68 -4.55
C VAL A 80 3.10 -2.56 -5.56
N ARG A 81 3.86 -3.21 -6.42
CA ARG A 81 3.36 -4.19 -7.36
C ARG A 81 3.29 -5.56 -6.70
N ILE A 82 2.11 -6.16 -6.72
CA ILE A 82 1.92 -7.55 -6.31
C ILE A 82 1.91 -8.44 -7.55
N GLU A 83 2.77 -9.44 -7.55
CA GLU A 83 2.84 -10.48 -8.57
C GLU A 83 2.13 -11.73 -8.04
N ALA A 84 1.09 -12.16 -8.73
CA ALA A 84 0.21 -13.26 -8.32
C ALA A 84 0.08 -14.34 -9.41
N GLY A 85 1.07 -14.48 -10.29
CA GLY A 85 1.00 -15.42 -11.42
C GLY A 85 -0.15 -15.06 -12.36
N ASP A 86 -1.03 -16.02 -12.60
CA ASP A 86 -2.20 -15.86 -13.49
C ASP A 86 -3.40 -15.22 -12.79
N TRP A 87 -3.28 -14.88 -11.50
CA TRP A 87 -4.35 -14.22 -10.77
C TRP A 87 -4.30 -12.71 -10.96
N THR A 88 -5.49 -12.10 -10.94
CA THR A 88 -5.64 -10.64 -11.02
C THR A 88 -5.52 -10.02 -9.63
N VAL A 89 -4.71 -9.00 -9.52
CA VAL A 89 -4.60 -8.20 -8.29
C VAL A 89 -5.45 -6.95 -8.45
N VAL A 90 -6.44 -6.81 -7.57
CA VAL A 90 -7.32 -5.64 -7.52
C VAL A 90 -6.57 -4.48 -6.87
N ASP A 91 -6.66 -3.30 -7.48
CA ASP A 91 -5.97 -2.09 -7.02
C ASP A 91 -4.46 -2.29 -6.83
N ASN A 92 -3.84 -2.98 -7.79
CA ASN A 92 -2.39 -3.17 -7.79
C ASN A 92 -1.65 -1.82 -7.85
N TYR A 93 -0.37 -1.81 -7.51
CA TYR A 93 0.45 -0.61 -7.34
C TYR A 93 -0.03 0.31 -6.22
N ALA A 94 -0.51 -0.27 -5.13
CA ALA A 94 -0.94 0.47 -3.96
C ALA A 94 0.21 1.25 -3.31
N HIS A 95 -0.10 2.43 -2.81
CA HIS A 95 0.81 3.20 -1.97
C HIS A 95 0.55 2.87 -0.51
N ILE A 96 1.61 2.62 0.25
CA ILE A 96 1.52 2.32 1.67
C ILE A 96 2.21 3.44 2.43
N PRO A 97 1.44 4.36 3.02
CA PRO A 97 2.01 5.42 3.85
C PRO A 97 2.75 4.85 5.07
N PRO A 98 3.74 5.57 5.61
CA PRO A 98 4.48 5.12 6.79
C PRO A 98 3.56 4.82 7.97
N GLY A 99 3.70 3.62 8.54
CA GLY A 99 2.92 3.20 9.70
C GLY A 99 1.44 2.90 9.41
N ARG A 100 1.05 2.80 8.15
CA ARG A 100 -0.32 2.46 7.73
C ARG A 100 -0.41 1.04 7.22
N ARG A 101 -1.60 0.47 7.34
CA ARG A 101 -1.95 -0.84 6.79
C ARG A 101 -2.84 -0.65 5.58
N VAL A 102 -2.55 -1.39 4.52
CA VAL A 102 -3.31 -1.37 3.27
C VAL A 102 -3.68 -2.78 2.88
N SER A 103 -4.95 -3.03 2.61
CA SER A 103 -5.42 -4.33 2.12
C SER A 103 -5.35 -4.37 0.59
N VAL A 104 -4.86 -5.49 0.07
CA VAL A 104 -4.82 -5.78 -1.35
C VAL A 104 -5.40 -7.17 -1.58
N ARG A 105 -6.18 -7.32 -2.63
CA ARG A 105 -6.87 -8.56 -2.95
C ARG A 105 -6.42 -9.13 -4.28
N ALA A 106 -6.16 -10.43 -4.30
CA ALA A 106 -5.88 -11.19 -5.53
C ALA A 106 -7.00 -12.21 -5.75
N THR A 107 -7.46 -12.31 -6.98
CA THR A 107 -8.55 -13.22 -7.37
C THR A 107 -8.22 -13.99 -8.63
N GLY A 108 -8.70 -15.21 -8.73
CA GLY A 108 -8.46 -16.03 -9.92
C GLY A 108 -9.09 -17.42 -9.85
N ALA A 109 -8.68 -18.27 -10.76
CA ALA A 109 -9.15 -19.64 -10.79
C ALA A 109 -8.45 -20.50 -9.74
N ALA A 110 -9.19 -21.39 -9.08
CA ALA A 110 -8.62 -22.29 -8.08
C ALA A 110 -7.49 -23.18 -8.64
N ALA A 111 -7.58 -23.58 -9.91
CA ALA A 111 -6.58 -24.42 -10.57
C ALA A 111 -5.22 -23.72 -10.75
N SER A 112 -5.19 -22.40 -10.81
CA SER A 112 -3.97 -21.59 -10.93
C SER A 112 -3.62 -20.81 -9.66
N ARG A 113 -4.09 -21.28 -8.51
CA ARG A 113 -3.87 -20.63 -7.23
C ARG A 113 -2.37 -20.53 -6.92
N PRO A 114 -1.84 -19.33 -6.66
CA PRO A 114 -0.44 -19.18 -6.37
C PRO A 114 -0.09 -19.73 -4.97
N ALA A 115 1.04 -20.42 -4.87
CA ALA A 115 1.59 -20.84 -3.58
C ALA A 115 2.33 -19.70 -2.86
N SER A 116 2.72 -18.68 -3.58
CA SER A 116 3.35 -17.48 -3.03
C SER A 116 3.05 -16.27 -3.90
N LEU A 117 3.08 -15.12 -3.28
CA LEU A 117 2.97 -13.81 -3.93
C LEU A 117 4.28 -13.05 -3.74
N VAL A 118 4.55 -12.08 -4.60
CA VAL A 118 5.74 -11.22 -4.48
C VAL A 118 5.31 -9.78 -4.48
N ALA A 119 5.71 -9.04 -3.46
CA ALA A 119 5.48 -7.59 -3.37
C ALA A 119 6.76 -6.84 -3.74
N ARG A 120 6.67 -5.97 -4.76
CA ARG A 120 7.78 -5.15 -5.24
C ARG A 120 7.46 -3.67 -5.11
N PRO A 121 7.96 -3.00 -4.09
CA PRO A 121 7.83 -1.55 -4.00
C PRO A 121 8.73 -0.86 -5.03
N PHE A 122 8.24 0.21 -5.63
CA PHE A 122 9.02 0.99 -6.59
C PHE A 122 10.27 1.61 -5.95
N ASN A 123 10.16 2.11 -4.74
CA ASN A 123 11.23 2.76 -4.00
C ASN A 123 11.95 1.85 -3.00
N GLY A 124 11.68 0.55 -3.03
CA GLY A 124 12.29 -0.43 -2.14
C GLY A 124 13.48 -1.14 -2.80
N ARG A 125 14.46 -1.49 -1.97
CA ARG A 125 15.64 -2.24 -2.43
C ARG A 125 15.34 -3.71 -2.66
N HIS A 126 14.39 -4.28 -1.92
CA HIS A 126 14.10 -5.72 -1.92
C HIS A 126 12.64 -5.99 -2.23
N ALA A 127 12.41 -7.08 -2.94
CA ALA A 127 11.09 -7.66 -3.06
C ALA A 127 10.79 -8.54 -1.84
N LEU A 128 9.53 -8.55 -1.42
CA LEU A 128 9.04 -9.38 -0.33
C LEU A 128 8.29 -10.59 -0.91
N ARG A 129 8.75 -11.79 -0.59
CA ARG A 129 8.01 -13.01 -0.90
C ARG A 129 7.04 -13.33 0.24
N ILE A 130 5.82 -13.66 -0.11
CA ILE A 130 4.71 -13.92 0.80
C ILE A 130 4.20 -15.32 0.53
N GLU A 131 4.40 -16.24 1.45
CA GLU A 131 3.85 -17.60 1.33
C GLU A 131 2.35 -17.56 1.56
N VAL A 132 1.60 -18.24 0.72
CA VAL A 132 0.15 -18.31 0.79
C VAL A 132 -0.23 -19.64 1.43
N PRO A 133 -0.86 -19.61 2.62
CA PRO A 133 -1.32 -20.85 3.27
C PRO A 133 -2.43 -21.53 2.46
N GLU A 134 -2.65 -22.79 2.72
CA GLU A 134 -3.75 -23.54 2.12
C GLU A 134 -5.11 -22.86 2.38
N PRO A 135 -6.10 -23.05 1.50
CA PRO A 135 -7.41 -22.46 1.69
C PRO A 135 -8.04 -22.83 3.04
N GLY A 136 -8.55 -21.79 3.76
CA GLY A 136 -9.13 -21.95 5.08
C GLY A 136 -8.14 -22.03 6.24
N ALA A 137 -6.84 -22.00 5.98
CA ALA A 137 -5.77 -22.01 6.98
C ALA A 137 -5.28 -20.59 7.26
N CYS A 138 -5.99 -19.86 8.11
CA CYS A 138 -5.57 -18.50 8.53
C CYS A 138 -5.45 -18.40 10.03
#